data_a8021388f3e5cecdff2e283173bdfcfd
#
_entry.id   a8021388f3e5cecdff2e283173bdfcfd
#
_cell.length_a   1.000
_cell.length_b   1.000
_cell.length_c   1.000
_cell.angle_alpha   90.00
_cell.angle_beta   90.00
_cell.angle_gamma   90.00
#
_symmetry.space_group_name_H-M   'P 1'
#
loop_
_entity.id
_entity.type
_entity.pdbx_description
1 polymer ?
#
loop_
_entity_poly.entity_id
_entity_poly.type
_entity_poly.pdbx_seq_one_letter_code
_entity_poly.pdbx_strand_id
1 'polypeptide(L)'
;MGAQASAASPCSNTPAYSPCEMVFELGDKDAAANPAPYVSVDLRVEFRSARQRTYAIPGYWDGGRRMVVRFAPVEAGDWDYHVISNIAEWDGKTGAFTAAASEAPGFIRAANMHHWAYTQRSSSGLDVAHLWMGATEMRFASLDEVGFRAVADARAAEKFNHLRGFVSGDGPDSAFQGPNAPNLAYFQRLDGRIRYLNGKGIIADLVLAPNSAALTRAYPTADQRRRFVRYVVARYAAMNVTWQAVAEFEGEFGARALLKEIGGVLKQADPYGHPRTSGARITSAPLLDDGWMDFAAYGTPDDQIGAIEHQLYGVPFVNQGFAREDSGAGKSGPHDVDSTTLRHRLWNAYLDGQYVTYDNTGSGPPYANSPGAKMMTVWFDFLSDTRHWELEPYFDVDGGRAVALEGTEYVVYIEKPGPLELLVEKHGYDVYWIDPATGESTKAKRFSGDHFTGTPPDNSHDWVLHVVREGHMESMNRSYKFDSREYPLELQQVEINPPKVPFEIQQPTGDLALSRPAPYATKITRATRATRSMSWLWTGEVPAEAQGYRVLATGAQGTFEPPADLASDYPAVMLVRLYGMNANGKVYTIDKAFQLAK
;
A
#
# COMPACT_ATOMS: atom_id res chain seq x y z
N MET A 1 -55.05 14.70 14.30
CA MET A 1 -53.70 14.20 14.50
C MET A 1 -52.84 14.83 13.42
N GLY A 2 -52.12 15.90 13.75
CA GLY A 2 -51.21 16.57 12.82
C GLY A 2 -49.95 15.71 12.71
N ALA A 3 -49.63 15.25 11.49
CA ALA A 3 -48.33 14.68 11.22
C ALA A 3 -47.29 15.79 11.38
N GLN A 4 -46.50 15.75 12.46
CA GLN A 4 -45.27 16.51 12.52
C GLN A 4 -44.39 16.07 11.36
N ALA A 5 -44.14 16.99 10.44
CA ALA A 5 -43.12 16.76 9.42
C ALA A 5 -41.80 16.49 10.15
N SER A 6 -41.33 15.24 10.12
CA SER A 6 -40.00 14.89 10.60
C SER A 6 -38.98 15.74 9.83
N ALA A 7 -38.18 16.51 10.54
CA ALA A 7 -37.07 17.21 9.90
C ALA A 7 -36.23 16.17 9.12
N ALA A 8 -35.97 16.47 7.85
CA ALA A 8 -35.19 15.54 7.00
C ALA A 8 -33.87 15.22 7.69
N SER A 9 -33.49 13.93 7.71
CA SER A 9 -32.19 13.50 8.25
C SER A 9 -31.06 14.23 7.51
N PRO A 10 -30.02 14.68 8.22
CA PRO A 10 -28.87 15.35 7.59
C PRO A 10 -28.22 14.53 6.47
N CYS A 11 -28.44 13.20 6.45
CA CYS A 11 -27.93 12.28 5.42
C CYS A 11 -28.91 12.01 4.26
N SER A 12 -30.09 12.67 4.24
CA SER A 12 -31.07 12.52 3.15
C SER A 12 -30.51 13.02 1.84
N ASN A 13 -30.71 12.26 0.76
CA ASN A 13 -30.21 12.53 -0.59
C ASN A 13 -28.67 12.61 -0.71
N THR A 14 -27.92 12.12 0.27
CA THR A 14 -26.46 11.99 0.16
C THR A 14 -26.15 10.95 -0.92
N PRO A 15 -25.31 11.29 -1.91
CA PRO A 15 -24.87 10.31 -2.89
C PRO A 15 -24.08 9.17 -2.24
N ALA A 16 -24.22 7.95 -2.74
CA ALA A 16 -23.41 6.82 -2.27
C ALA A 16 -21.91 7.15 -2.37
N TYR A 17 -21.14 6.72 -1.38
CA TYR A 17 -19.72 7.01 -1.18
C TYR A 17 -19.35 8.49 -0.95
N SER A 18 -20.35 9.31 -0.63
CA SER A 18 -20.13 10.69 -0.20
C SER A 18 -20.40 10.83 1.31
N PRO A 19 -19.54 11.56 2.05
CA PRO A 19 -19.72 11.69 3.48
C PRO A 19 -20.87 12.65 3.83
N CYS A 20 -21.72 12.26 4.80
CA CYS A 20 -22.65 13.13 5.51
C CYS A 20 -22.33 13.16 7.00
N GLU A 21 -22.84 14.14 7.73
CA GLU A 21 -22.55 14.33 9.15
C GLU A 21 -23.83 14.46 9.97
N MET A 22 -23.92 13.66 11.03
CA MET A 22 -24.92 13.80 12.08
C MET A 22 -24.27 14.45 13.28
N VAL A 23 -24.86 15.57 13.74
CA VAL A 23 -24.35 16.39 14.85
C VAL A 23 -25.18 16.16 16.10
N PHE A 24 -24.49 15.96 17.22
CA PHE A 24 -25.06 15.77 18.55
C PHE A 24 -24.46 16.82 19.48
N GLU A 25 -25.33 17.62 20.13
CA GLU A 25 -24.91 18.65 21.06
C GLU A 25 -25.21 18.23 22.50
N LEU A 26 -24.20 18.29 23.38
CA LEU A 26 -24.37 18.01 24.81
C LEU A 26 -25.24 19.11 25.47
N GLY A 27 -26.33 18.73 26.13
CA GLY A 27 -27.10 19.61 26.99
C GLY A 27 -26.27 20.13 28.18
N ASP A 28 -26.75 21.16 28.89
CA ASP A 28 -26.00 21.78 29.98
C ASP A 28 -25.58 20.80 31.07
N LYS A 29 -26.48 19.90 31.45
CA LYS A 29 -26.22 18.85 32.46
C LYS A 29 -25.12 17.87 32.00
N ASP A 30 -25.24 17.40 30.76
CA ASP A 30 -24.29 16.39 30.22
C ASP A 30 -22.93 17.02 29.93
N ALA A 31 -22.88 18.28 29.47
CA ALA A 31 -21.66 19.03 29.31
C ALA A 31 -20.93 19.25 30.65
N ALA A 32 -21.67 19.57 31.72
CA ALA A 32 -21.09 19.70 33.06
C ALA A 32 -20.54 18.36 33.60
N ALA A 33 -21.21 17.24 33.29
CA ALA A 33 -20.78 15.90 33.67
C ALA A 33 -19.60 15.38 32.82
N ASN A 34 -19.40 15.93 31.62
CA ASN A 34 -18.37 15.51 30.65
C ASN A 34 -17.47 16.69 30.25
N PRO A 35 -16.61 17.22 31.16
CA PRO A 35 -15.76 18.37 30.87
C PRO A 35 -14.68 18.08 29.81
N ALA A 36 -14.43 16.82 29.52
CA ALA A 36 -13.53 16.35 28.46
C ALA A 36 -14.23 15.33 27.53
N PRO A 37 -15.14 15.78 26.65
CA PRO A 37 -15.96 14.87 25.83
C PRO A 37 -15.14 13.91 24.97
N TYR A 38 -13.97 14.30 24.49
CA TYR A 38 -13.02 13.43 23.79
C TYR A 38 -12.69 12.15 24.58
N VAL A 39 -12.69 12.22 25.92
CA VAL A 39 -12.33 11.09 26.79
C VAL A 39 -13.56 10.36 27.32
N SER A 40 -14.62 11.10 27.66
CA SER A 40 -15.73 10.60 28.48
C SER A 40 -17.02 10.29 27.72
N VAL A 41 -17.18 10.85 26.50
CA VAL A 41 -18.39 10.62 25.69
C VAL A 41 -18.16 9.45 24.74
N ASP A 42 -18.98 8.42 24.87
CA ASP A 42 -19.07 7.33 23.92
C ASP A 42 -20.30 7.51 23.05
N LEU A 43 -20.09 7.52 21.72
CA LEU A 43 -21.13 7.69 20.73
C LEU A 43 -20.80 6.81 19.52
N ARG A 44 -21.78 6.04 19.09
CA ARG A 44 -21.78 5.39 17.79
C ARG A 44 -23.16 5.37 17.19
N VAL A 45 -23.25 5.31 15.89
CA VAL A 45 -24.52 5.14 15.18
C VAL A 45 -24.41 3.89 14.31
N GLU A 46 -25.36 2.99 14.45
CA GLU A 46 -25.52 1.82 13.62
C GLU A 46 -26.43 2.16 12.45
N PHE A 47 -25.88 2.22 11.24
CA PHE A 47 -26.62 2.45 10.01
C PHE A 47 -26.87 1.10 9.33
N ARG A 48 -28.10 0.84 8.94
CA ARG A 48 -28.49 -0.40 8.28
C ARG A 48 -29.09 -0.11 6.91
N SER A 49 -28.55 -0.75 5.88
CA SER A 49 -29.03 -0.62 4.51
C SER A 49 -30.24 -1.53 4.24
N ALA A 50 -30.95 -1.27 3.14
CA ALA A 50 -32.04 -2.12 2.67
C ALA A 50 -31.60 -3.60 2.45
N ARG A 51 -30.33 -3.86 2.21
CA ARG A 51 -29.75 -5.22 2.11
C ARG A 51 -29.34 -5.82 3.45
N GLN A 52 -29.79 -5.24 4.56
CA GLN A 52 -29.52 -5.69 5.94
C GLN A 52 -28.04 -5.68 6.33
N ARG A 53 -27.20 -4.88 5.67
CA ARG A 53 -25.82 -4.66 6.08
C ARG A 53 -25.79 -3.53 7.12
N THR A 54 -25.13 -3.78 8.24
CA THR A 54 -24.99 -2.81 9.34
C THR A 54 -23.58 -2.25 9.39
N TYR A 55 -23.48 -0.94 9.51
CA TYR A 55 -22.24 -0.18 9.66
C TYR A 55 -22.28 0.55 10.99
N ALA A 56 -21.43 0.16 11.93
CA ALA A 56 -21.31 0.79 13.25
C ALA A 56 -20.27 1.91 13.20
N ILE A 57 -20.73 3.13 13.04
CA ILE A 57 -19.87 4.31 12.84
C ILE A 57 -19.59 4.98 14.18
N PRO A 58 -18.33 5.05 14.64
CA PRO A 58 -17.99 5.76 15.86
C PRO A 58 -18.13 7.28 15.67
N GLY A 59 -18.58 7.96 16.71
CA GLY A 59 -18.58 9.41 16.79
C GLY A 59 -17.23 9.95 17.23
N TYR A 60 -16.97 11.22 16.90
CA TYR A 60 -15.80 11.96 17.35
C TYR A 60 -16.17 13.32 17.91
N TRP A 61 -15.39 13.81 18.87
CA TRP A 61 -15.52 15.15 19.41
C TRP A 61 -14.99 16.20 18.43
N ASP A 62 -15.78 17.24 18.15
CA ASP A 62 -15.45 18.31 17.21
C ASP A 62 -15.44 19.69 17.88
N GLY A 63 -15.26 19.73 19.20
CA GLY A 63 -15.10 20.95 19.99
C GLY A 63 -16.31 21.32 20.84
N GLY A 64 -16.02 21.98 21.94
CA GLY A 64 -17.07 22.40 22.89
C GLY A 64 -17.98 21.24 23.29
N ARG A 65 -19.27 21.38 23.00
CA ARG A 65 -20.32 20.39 23.28
C ARG A 65 -20.61 19.45 22.10
N ARG A 66 -19.91 19.63 20.98
CA ARG A 66 -20.23 19.01 19.69
C ARG A 66 -19.58 17.65 19.52
N MET A 67 -20.40 16.64 19.30
CA MET A 67 -20.01 15.33 18.81
C MET A 67 -20.52 15.13 17.37
N VAL A 68 -19.77 14.47 16.53
CA VAL A 68 -20.11 14.26 15.11
C VAL A 68 -19.97 12.78 14.77
N VAL A 69 -20.94 12.26 14.04
CA VAL A 69 -20.85 10.96 13.36
C VAL A 69 -20.80 11.22 11.87
N ARG A 70 -19.70 10.85 11.21
CA ARG A 70 -19.52 11.02 9.76
C ARG A 70 -19.72 9.68 9.08
N PHE A 71 -20.73 9.61 8.23
CA PHE A 71 -21.16 8.39 7.54
C PHE A 71 -21.12 8.59 6.03
N ALA A 72 -20.78 7.56 5.27
CA ALA A 72 -20.94 7.51 3.82
C ALA A 72 -21.81 6.29 3.48
N PRO A 73 -23.02 6.49 2.93
CA PRO A 73 -23.81 5.36 2.44
C PRO A 73 -23.05 4.66 1.29
N VAL A 74 -22.93 3.34 1.32
CA VAL A 74 -22.20 2.58 0.31
C VAL A 74 -23.10 2.05 -0.81
N GLU A 75 -24.38 2.36 -0.74
CA GLU A 75 -25.36 2.03 -1.80
C GLU A 75 -26.51 3.03 -1.73
N ALA A 76 -27.16 3.27 -2.86
CA ALA A 76 -28.39 4.06 -2.93
C ALA A 76 -29.58 3.31 -2.33
N GLY A 77 -30.60 4.04 -1.91
CA GLY A 77 -31.82 3.50 -1.36
C GLY A 77 -32.01 3.81 0.12
N ASP A 78 -32.90 3.09 0.76
CA ASP A 78 -33.33 3.38 2.11
C ASP A 78 -32.35 2.82 3.15
N TRP A 79 -32.11 3.65 4.17
CA TRP A 79 -31.27 3.38 5.32
C TRP A 79 -32.04 3.70 6.59
N ASP A 80 -31.93 2.85 7.59
CA ASP A 80 -32.31 3.17 8.96
C ASP A 80 -31.07 3.32 9.85
N TYR A 81 -31.22 4.01 10.98
CA TYR A 81 -30.15 4.15 11.95
C TYR A 81 -30.63 4.06 13.38
N HIS A 82 -29.73 3.63 14.26
CA HIS A 82 -29.92 3.51 15.70
C HIS A 82 -28.69 4.10 16.41
N VAL A 83 -28.92 5.03 17.35
CA VAL A 83 -27.89 5.70 18.15
C VAL A 83 -27.62 4.91 19.42
N ILE A 84 -26.35 4.70 19.73
CA ILE A 84 -25.88 4.08 20.97
C ILE A 84 -24.90 5.04 21.62
N SER A 85 -25.20 5.42 22.87
CA SER A 85 -24.37 6.39 23.59
C SER A 85 -24.47 6.22 25.11
N ASN A 86 -23.44 6.70 25.83
CA ASN A 86 -23.51 6.87 27.27
C ASN A 86 -24.22 8.18 27.67
N ILE A 87 -24.68 8.98 26.72
CA ILE A 87 -25.51 10.17 26.94
C ILE A 87 -26.98 9.75 26.78
N ALA A 88 -27.71 9.73 27.89
CA ALA A 88 -29.10 9.22 27.94
C ALA A 88 -30.07 9.94 26.97
N GLU A 89 -29.84 11.23 26.68
CA GLU A 89 -30.63 11.97 25.70
C GLU A 89 -30.49 11.46 24.28
N TRP A 90 -29.34 10.84 23.93
CA TRP A 90 -29.04 10.37 22.58
C TRP A 90 -29.32 8.88 22.43
N ASP A 91 -29.09 8.12 23.49
CA ASP A 91 -29.18 6.67 23.46
C ASP A 91 -30.58 6.17 23.04
N GLY A 92 -30.63 5.20 22.17
CA GLY A 92 -31.85 4.62 21.64
C GLY A 92 -32.57 5.46 20.58
N LYS A 93 -32.07 6.65 20.19
CA LYS A 93 -32.67 7.42 19.09
C LYS A 93 -32.55 6.63 17.78
N THR A 94 -33.63 6.66 17.00
CA THR A 94 -33.70 6.00 15.68
C THR A 94 -34.18 6.96 14.62
N GLY A 95 -33.93 6.62 13.36
CA GLY A 95 -34.46 7.35 12.22
C GLY A 95 -34.16 6.64 10.91
N ALA A 96 -34.60 7.27 9.83
CA ALA A 96 -34.36 6.73 8.49
C ALA A 96 -34.10 7.85 7.49
N PHE A 97 -33.46 7.53 6.38
CA PHE A 97 -33.22 8.43 5.26
C PHE A 97 -33.02 7.62 3.97
N THR A 98 -33.08 8.29 2.83
CA THR A 98 -32.80 7.68 1.53
C THR A 98 -31.52 8.28 0.96
N ALA A 99 -30.55 7.43 0.59
CA ALA A 99 -29.32 7.82 -0.09
C ALA A 99 -29.52 7.86 -1.61
N ALA A 100 -28.88 8.82 -2.28
CA ALA A 100 -28.92 8.95 -3.73
C ALA A 100 -27.93 8.02 -4.42
N ALA A 101 -28.20 7.67 -5.70
CA ALA A 101 -27.24 6.98 -6.55
C ALA A 101 -26.02 7.87 -6.83
N SER A 102 -24.89 7.22 -7.13
CA SER A 102 -23.62 7.87 -7.43
C SER A 102 -22.86 7.09 -8.49
N GLU A 103 -22.11 7.80 -9.32
CA GLU A 103 -21.14 7.25 -10.27
C GLU A 103 -19.76 7.02 -9.63
N ALA A 104 -19.58 7.34 -8.33
CA ALA A 104 -18.32 7.12 -7.64
C ALA A 104 -17.97 5.63 -7.64
N PRO A 105 -16.70 5.25 -7.88
CA PRO A 105 -16.29 3.84 -7.95
C PRO A 105 -16.26 3.17 -6.58
N GLY A 106 -16.50 3.93 -5.51
CA GLY A 106 -16.44 3.44 -4.15
C GLY A 106 -15.06 3.58 -3.51
N PHE A 107 -14.86 2.91 -2.38
CA PHE A 107 -13.59 2.88 -1.69
C PHE A 107 -12.65 1.86 -2.33
N ILE A 108 -11.34 2.08 -2.20
CA ILE A 108 -10.35 1.11 -2.68
C ILE A 108 -10.34 -0.14 -1.79
N ARG A 109 -10.04 -1.28 -2.39
CA ARG A 109 -9.81 -2.56 -1.73
C ARG A 109 -8.75 -3.39 -2.44
N ALA A 110 -8.10 -4.30 -1.71
CA ALA A 110 -7.32 -5.37 -2.33
C ALA A 110 -8.24 -6.31 -3.12
N ALA A 111 -7.76 -6.81 -4.25
CA ALA A 111 -8.48 -7.67 -5.17
C ALA A 111 -7.52 -8.65 -5.84
N ASN A 112 -8.03 -9.83 -6.22
CA ASN A 112 -7.26 -10.84 -6.96
C ASN A 112 -5.83 -11.02 -6.39
N MET A 113 -5.75 -11.23 -5.07
CA MET A 113 -4.51 -11.31 -4.28
C MET A 113 -3.61 -10.07 -4.40
N HIS A 114 -2.97 -9.84 -5.54
CA HIS A 114 -1.91 -8.87 -5.73
C HIS A 114 -2.37 -7.53 -6.32
N HIS A 115 -3.65 -7.40 -6.67
CA HIS A 115 -4.17 -6.24 -7.37
C HIS A 115 -5.14 -5.40 -6.54
N TRP A 116 -5.63 -4.32 -7.14
CA TRP A 116 -6.52 -3.37 -6.52
C TRP A 116 -7.81 -3.20 -7.33
N ALA A 117 -8.92 -3.01 -6.62
CA ALA A 117 -10.21 -2.67 -7.19
C ALA A 117 -10.94 -1.68 -6.29
N TYR A 118 -12.03 -1.13 -6.81
CA TYR A 118 -12.97 -0.38 -6.00
C TYR A 118 -14.08 -1.27 -5.43
N THR A 119 -14.71 -0.80 -4.36
CA THR A 119 -15.78 -1.55 -3.67
C THR A 119 -17.10 -1.52 -4.44
N GLN A 120 -17.38 -0.46 -5.19
CA GLN A 120 -18.55 -0.41 -6.06
C GLN A 120 -18.27 -1.19 -7.34
N ARG A 121 -19.19 -2.08 -7.67
CA ARG A 121 -19.15 -2.82 -8.93
C ARG A 121 -19.81 -2.01 -10.04
N SER A 122 -19.37 -2.21 -11.28
CA SER A 122 -20.00 -1.63 -12.47
C SER A 122 -21.47 -2.04 -12.58
N SER A 123 -22.22 -1.35 -13.41
CA SER A 123 -23.63 -1.67 -13.72
C SER A 123 -23.81 -3.09 -14.26
N SER A 124 -22.79 -3.67 -14.88
CA SER A 124 -22.74 -5.07 -15.32
C SER A 124 -22.38 -6.06 -14.20
N GLY A 125 -22.18 -5.61 -12.97
CA GLY A 125 -21.83 -6.44 -11.83
C GLY A 125 -20.37 -6.88 -11.78
N LEU A 126 -19.48 -6.19 -12.51
CA LEU A 126 -18.04 -6.48 -12.56
C LEU A 126 -17.26 -5.56 -11.64
N ASP A 127 -16.08 -5.99 -11.23
CA ASP A 127 -15.17 -5.15 -10.47
C ASP A 127 -14.64 -4.00 -11.33
N VAL A 128 -14.33 -2.89 -10.68
CA VAL A 128 -13.67 -1.74 -11.30
C VAL A 128 -12.22 -1.76 -10.83
N ALA A 129 -11.30 -2.05 -11.74
CA ALA A 129 -9.89 -2.13 -11.43
C ALA A 129 -9.32 -0.77 -11.03
N HIS A 130 -8.30 -0.78 -10.17
CA HIS A 130 -7.56 0.39 -9.76
C HIS A 130 -6.06 0.17 -9.97
N LEU A 131 -5.43 1.01 -10.78
CA LEU A 131 -3.98 1.03 -10.94
C LEU A 131 -3.40 2.03 -9.91
N TRP A 132 -2.75 1.52 -8.87
CA TRP A 132 -2.15 2.36 -7.84
C TRP A 132 -0.94 3.14 -8.40
N MET A 133 -0.99 4.46 -8.34
CA MET A 133 0.15 5.35 -8.54
C MET A 133 0.16 6.40 -7.44
N GLY A 134 1.01 6.20 -6.43
CA GLY A 134 1.11 7.06 -5.26
C GLY A 134 2.17 8.16 -5.39
N ALA A 135 2.00 9.21 -4.60
CA ALA A 135 3.02 10.21 -4.32
C ALA A 135 3.17 10.44 -2.81
N THR A 136 4.38 10.80 -2.38
CA THR A 136 4.66 11.13 -0.98
C THR A 136 4.68 12.64 -0.79
N GLU A 137 3.92 13.15 0.19
CA GLU A 137 4.07 14.44 0.82
C GLU A 137 3.75 14.28 2.31
N MET A 138 4.74 13.83 3.08
CA MET A 138 4.55 13.47 4.49
C MET A 138 3.99 14.64 5.32
N ARG A 139 4.22 15.87 4.90
CA ARG A 139 3.80 17.09 5.58
C ARG A 139 2.53 17.71 5.01
N PHE A 140 1.78 17.01 4.14
CA PHE A 140 0.60 17.59 3.48
C PHE A 140 -0.40 18.20 4.48
N ALA A 141 -0.50 17.63 5.69
CA ALA A 141 -1.34 18.13 6.76
C ALA A 141 -0.83 19.45 7.39
N SER A 142 0.46 19.78 7.27
CA SER A 142 1.12 20.94 7.89
C SER A 142 1.51 22.03 6.89
N LEU A 143 1.44 21.78 5.59
CA LEU A 143 1.67 22.81 4.58
C LEU A 143 0.69 24.00 4.79
N ASP A 144 1.05 25.19 4.33
CA ASP A 144 0.05 26.26 4.20
C ASP A 144 -0.98 25.90 3.10
N GLU A 145 -2.07 26.63 3.01
CA GLU A 145 -3.15 26.32 2.08
C GLU A 145 -2.70 26.40 0.62
N VAL A 146 -1.84 27.38 0.31
CA VAL A 146 -1.31 27.59 -1.06
C VAL A 146 -0.40 26.42 -1.45
N GLY A 147 0.53 26.05 -0.59
CA GLY A 147 1.45 24.94 -0.81
C GLY A 147 0.70 23.59 -0.91
N PHE A 148 -0.27 23.36 -0.03
CA PHE A 148 -1.08 22.14 -0.10
C PHE A 148 -1.84 22.02 -1.43
N ARG A 149 -2.54 23.09 -1.85
CA ARG A 149 -3.27 23.08 -3.13
C ARG A 149 -2.33 22.89 -4.32
N ALA A 150 -1.18 23.56 -4.30
CA ALA A 150 -0.18 23.41 -5.36
C ALA A 150 0.27 21.96 -5.52
N VAL A 151 0.53 21.26 -4.41
CA VAL A 151 0.87 19.82 -4.43
C VAL A 151 -0.30 18.98 -4.95
N ALA A 152 -1.50 19.15 -4.38
CA ALA A 152 -2.66 18.35 -4.73
C ALA A 152 -3.07 18.52 -6.20
N ASP A 153 -3.05 19.76 -6.71
CA ASP A 153 -3.40 20.06 -8.10
C ASP A 153 -2.33 19.53 -9.08
N ALA A 154 -1.05 19.64 -8.73
CA ALA A 154 0.04 19.10 -9.52
C ALA A 154 -0.07 17.57 -9.63
N ARG A 155 -0.25 16.89 -8.50
CA ARG A 155 -0.38 15.43 -8.48
C ARG A 155 -1.62 14.94 -9.23
N ALA A 156 -2.75 15.64 -9.11
CA ALA A 156 -3.94 15.33 -9.90
C ALA A 156 -3.71 15.50 -11.41
N ALA A 157 -3.04 16.59 -11.83
CA ALA A 157 -2.71 16.84 -13.23
C ALA A 157 -1.73 15.80 -13.80
N GLU A 158 -0.83 15.28 -12.98
CA GLU A 158 0.12 14.22 -13.28
C GLU A 158 -0.47 12.80 -13.11
N LYS A 159 -1.79 12.68 -12.87
CA LYS A 159 -2.55 11.42 -12.73
C LYS A 159 -2.23 10.58 -11.50
N PHE A 160 -1.51 11.12 -10.52
CA PHE A 160 -1.37 10.44 -9.24
C PHE A 160 -2.74 10.29 -8.56
N ASN A 161 -3.02 9.10 -8.07
CA ASN A 161 -4.29 8.75 -7.45
C ASN A 161 -4.19 8.37 -5.98
N HIS A 162 -2.99 8.47 -5.39
CA HIS A 162 -2.73 8.36 -3.96
C HIS A 162 -1.78 9.47 -3.49
N LEU A 163 -2.02 10.01 -2.30
CA LEU A 163 -1.11 10.93 -1.62
C LEU A 163 -0.87 10.45 -0.20
N ARG A 164 0.38 10.06 0.08
CA ARG A 164 0.85 9.55 1.37
C ARG A 164 1.34 10.67 2.27
N GLY A 165 0.85 10.72 3.51
CA GLY A 165 1.34 11.69 4.49
C GLY A 165 0.88 11.44 5.92
N PHE A 166 1.50 12.18 6.87
CA PHE A 166 1.21 12.03 8.28
C PHE A 166 -0.14 12.61 8.68
N VAL A 167 -0.85 11.87 9.53
CA VAL A 167 -1.99 12.40 10.31
C VAL A 167 -1.49 13.29 11.43
N SER A 168 -0.37 12.96 12.05
CA SER A 168 0.28 13.75 13.10
C SER A 168 1.08 14.90 12.48
N GLY A 169 0.85 16.13 12.92
CA GLY A 169 1.70 17.27 12.57
C GLY A 169 2.89 17.42 13.51
N ASP A 170 3.78 18.35 13.18
CA ASP A 170 4.99 18.66 13.95
C ASP A 170 4.87 20.01 14.70
N GLY A 171 5.49 20.12 15.87
CA GLY A 171 5.64 21.36 16.62
C GLY A 171 4.31 22.07 16.92
N PRO A 172 4.17 23.36 16.61
CA PRO A 172 2.95 24.14 16.87
C PRO A 172 1.71 23.62 16.12
N ASP A 173 1.93 22.94 14.99
CA ASP A 173 0.90 22.29 14.17
C ASP A 173 0.70 20.82 14.52
N SER A 174 1.06 20.40 15.72
CA SER A 174 0.79 19.05 16.19
C SER A 174 -0.73 18.76 16.20
N ALA A 175 -1.10 17.57 15.75
CA ALA A 175 -2.47 17.09 15.81
C ALA A 175 -3.01 16.96 17.24
N PHE A 176 -2.11 16.83 18.23
CA PHE A 176 -2.46 16.76 19.65
C PHE A 176 -1.54 17.62 20.50
N GLN A 177 -2.14 18.33 21.44
CA GLN A 177 -1.44 19.10 22.46
C GLN A 177 -1.17 18.29 23.74
N GLY A 178 -1.45 17.02 23.69
CA GLY A 178 -1.30 16.01 24.72
C GLY A 178 -2.15 14.78 24.41
N PRO A 179 -1.96 13.66 25.10
CA PRO A 179 -2.59 12.37 24.72
C PRO A 179 -4.13 12.36 24.80
N ASN A 180 -4.71 13.38 25.46
CA ASN A 180 -6.16 13.53 25.59
C ASN A 180 -6.66 14.90 25.08
N ALA A 181 -5.86 15.62 24.32
CA ALA A 181 -6.17 16.98 23.87
C ALA A 181 -5.94 17.13 22.35
N PRO A 182 -6.90 16.67 21.51
CA PRO A 182 -6.81 16.87 20.07
C PRO A 182 -6.84 18.35 19.70
N ASN A 183 -6.01 18.75 18.75
CA ASN A 183 -5.99 20.10 18.19
C ASN A 183 -7.09 20.21 17.13
N LEU A 184 -8.23 20.77 17.51
CA LEU A 184 -9.40 20.85 16.64
C LEU A 184 -9.13 21.64 15.36
N ALA A 185 -8.45 22.79 15.47
CA ALA A 185 -8.14 23.60 14.29
C ALA A 185 -7.29 22.83 13.28
N TYR A 186 -6.34 22.00 13.77
CA TYR A 186 -5.56 21.09 12.95
C TYR A 186 -6.44 20.07 12.24
N PHE A 187 -7.29 19.36 12.98
CA PHE A 187 -8.15 18.32 12.41
C PHE A 187 -9.21 18.89 11.46
N GLN A 188 -9.80 20.04 11.74
CA GLN A 188 -10.75 20.70 10.83
C GLN A 188 -10.07 21.12 9.51
N ARG A 189 -8.82 21.58 9.58
CA ARG A 189 -8.01 21.85 8.39
C ARG A 189 -7.71 20.55 7.62
N LEU A 190 -7.33 19.48 8.30
CA LEU A 190 -7.06 18.17 7.69
C LEU A 190 -8.32 17.57 7.05
N ASP A 191 -9.50 17.71 7.66
CA ASP A 191 -10.78 17.34 7.05
C ASP A 191 -10.98 17.98 5.67
N GLY A 192 -10.73 19.30 5.58
CA GLY A 192 -10.82 20.04 4.33
C GLY A 192 -9.84 19.53 3.27
N ARG A 193 -8.62 19.18 3.68
CA ARG A 193 -7.57 18.66 2.79
C ARG A 193 -7.90 17.29 2.25
N ILE A 194 -8.35 16.37 3.09
CA ILE A 194 -8.73 15.02 2.62
C ILE A 194 -9.93 15.10 1.68
N ARG A 195 -10.95 15.95 2.00
CA ARG A 195 -12.06 16.21 1.06
C ARG A 195 -11.58 16.76 -0.28
N TYR A 196 -10.62 17.68 -0.26
CA TYR A 196 -10.05 18.25 -1.49
C TYR A 196 -9.33 17.20 -2.32
N LEU A 197 -8.49 16.35 -1.71
CA LEU A 197 -7.82 15.24 -2.38
C LEU A 197 -8.84 14.28 -3.01
N ASN A 198 -9.84 13.83 -2.24
CA ASN A 198 -10.88 12.93 -2.75
C ASN A 198 -11.69 13.58 -3.88
N GLY A 199 -11.97 14.89 -3.81
CA GLY A 199 -12.60 15.65 -4.88
C GLY A 199 -11.77 15.73 -6.17
N LYS A 200 -10.45 15.50 -6.09
CA LYS A 200 -9.53 15.38 -7.24
C LYS A 200 -9.33 13.93 -7.69
N GLY A 201 -9.99 12.96 -7.07
CA GLY A 201 -9.78 11.53 -7.33
C GLY A 201 -8.55 10.95 -6.63
N ILE A 202 -7.92 11.68 -5.69
CA ILE A 202 -6.75 11.23 -4.95
C ILE A 202 -7.18 10.63 -3.61
N ILE A 203 -6.78 9.40 -3.36
CA ILE A 203 -6.96 8.68 -2.10
C ILE A 203 -5.91 9.19 -1.10
N ALA A 204 -6.30 9.45 0.13
CA ALA A 204 -5.34 9.88 1.16
C ALA A 204 -4.77 8.66 1.91
N ASP A 205 -3.47 8.42 1.77
CA ASP A 205 -2.76 7.36 2.48
C ASP A 205 -2.28 7.89 3.83
N LEU A 206 -3.05 7.61 4.88
CA LEU A 206 -2.91 8.23 6.19
C LEU A 206 -1.95 7.45 7.10
N VAL A 207 -0.78 8.03 7.34
CA VAL A 207 0.25 7.48 8.23
C VAL A 207 0.04 8.03 9.65
N LEU A 208 -0.22 7.16 10.64
CA LEU A 208 -0.56 7.62 11.99
C LEU A 208 0.62 8.24 12.74
N ALA A 209 1.83 7.70 12.57
CA ALA A 209 3.03 8.20 13.24
C ALA A 209 4.32 7.86 12.45
N PRO A 210 5.43 8.56 12.70
CA PRO A 210 6.71 8.24 12.06
C PRO A 210 7.24 6.84 12.37
N ASN A 211 7.17 6.43 13.65
CA ASN A 211 7.63 5.13 14.13
C ASN A 211 6.95 4.75 15.46
N SER A 212 7.23 3.55 15.95
CA SER A 212 6.65 3.01 17.18
C SER A 212 7.01 3.84 18.42
N ALA A 213 8.24 4.33 18.52
CA ALA A 213 8.69 5.17 19.65
C ALA A 213 7.98 6.53 19.67
N ALA A 214 7.74 7.15 18.51
CA ALA A 214 6.97 8.39 18.43
C ALA A 214 5.53 8.19 18.90
N LEU A 215 4.91 7.07 18.51
CA LEU A 215 3.55 6.73 18.91
C LEU A 215 3.43 6.47 20.41
N THR A 216 4.34 5.70 21.01
CA THR A 216 4.34 5.43 22.46
C THR A 216 4.69 6.65 23.29
N ARG A 217 5.55 7.53 22.78
CA ARG A 217 5.86 8.82 23.42
C ARG A 217 4.64 9.74 23.46
N ALA A 218 3.90 9.83 22.34
CA ALA A 218 2.71 10.67 22.25
C ALA A 218 1.53 10.11 23.04
N TYR A 219 1.38 8.78 23.07
CA TYR A 219 0.28 8.05 23.70
C TYR A 219 0.82 6.88 24.55
N PRO A 220 1.30 7.16 25.78
CA PRO A 220 2.00 6.18 26.60
C PRO A 220 1.19 4.92 26.96
N THR A 221 -0.13 5.07 27.17
CA THR A 221 -0.99 3.93 27.55
C THR A 221 -1.74 3.35 26.35
N ALA A 222 -2.07 2.07 26.42
CA ALA A 222 -2.89 1.38 25.41
C ALA A 222 -4.26 2.07 25.21
N ASP A 223 -4.88 2.59 26.27
CA ASP A 223 -6.16 3.30 26.17
C ASP A 223 -6.04 4.63 25.43
N GLN A 224 -4.94 5.36 25.61
CA GLN A 224 -4.66 6.59 24.89
C GLN A 224 -4.41 6.31 23.39
N ARG A 225 -3.64 5.27 23.08
CA ARG A 225 -3.40 4.85 21.69
C ARG A 225 -4.69 4.40 21.01
N ARG A 226 -5.48 3.57 21.69
CA ARG A 226 -6.80 3.12 21.19
C ARG A 226 -7.72 4.30 20.92
N ARG A 227 -7.78 5.28 21.82
CA ARG A 227 -8.61 6.49 21.69
C ARG A 227 -8.16 7.34 20.52
N PHE A 228 -6.84 7.54 20.35
CA PHE A 228 -6.26 8.25 19.22
C PHE A 228 -6.67 7.59 17.89
N VAL A 229 -6.44 6.29 17.75
CA VAL A 229 -6.77 5.56 16.51
C VAL A 229 -8.26 5.62 16.22
N ARG A 230 -9.11 5.36 17.21
CA ARG A 230 -10.58 5.45 17.04
C ARG A 230 -11.03 6.85 16.64
N TYR A 231 -10.42 7.89 17.18
CA TYR A 231 -10.72 9.28 16.82
C TYR A 231 -10.37 9.58 15.36
N VAL A 232 -9.18 9.16 14.90
CA VAL A 232 -8.75 9.34 13.52
C VAL A 232 -9.66 8.57 12.56
N VAL A 233 -9.96 7.32 12.88
CA VAL A 233 -10.89 6.49 12.08
C VAL A 233 -12.28 7.11 12.03
N ALA A 234 -12.84 7.55 13.16
CA ALA A 234 -14.14 8.18 13.21
C ALA A 234 -14.24 9.44 12.33
N ARG A 235 -13.14 10.19 12.20
CA ARG A 235 -13.10 11.39 11.35
C ARG A 235 -12.98 11.06 9.86
N TYR A 236 -12.23 10.02 9.49
CA TYR A 236 -11.79 9.86 8.09
C TYR A 236 -12.31 8.60 7.40
N ALA A 237 -12.85 7.61 8.11
CA ALA A 237 -13.32 6.37 7.46
C ALA A 237 -14.48 6.57 6.47
N ALA A 238 -15.27 7.65 6.59
CA ALA A 238 -16.29 7.97 5.59
C ALA A 238 -15.74 8.63 4.31
N MET A 239 -14.41 8.76 4.18
CA MET A 239 -13.69 9.30 3.04
C MET A 239 -12.88 8.20 2.36
N ASN A 240 -12.40 8.42 1.14
CA ASN A 240 -11.55 7.44 0.48
C ASN A 240 -10.11 7.56 1.00
N VAL A 241 -9.71 6.62 1.84
CA VAL A 241 -8.43 6.62 2.54
C VAL A 241 -7.82 5.22 2.54
N THR A 242 -6.52 5.13 2.87
CA THR A 242 -5.87 3.91 3.36
C THR A 242 -5.20 4.19 4.69
N TRP A 243 -4.93 3.14 5.46
CA TRP A 243 -4.34 3.27 6.79
C TRP A 243 -2.92 2.72 6.83
N GLN A 244 -2.02 3.49 7.39
CA GLN A 244 -0.66 3.07 7.66
C GLN A 244 -0.33 3.33 9.14
N ALA A 245 -0.01 2.26 9.89
CA ALA A 245 0.21 2.38 11.34
C ALA A 245 1.40 3.27 11.68
N VAL A 246 2.55 3.04 11.05
CA VAL A 246 3.74 3.91 11.13
C VAL A 246 4.43 4.00 9.78
N ALA A 247 5.29 5.01 9.60
CA ALA A 247 6.06 5.14 8.37
C ALA A 247 7.22 4.14 8.30
N GLU A 248 7.77 3.76 9.45
CA GLU A 248 8.91 2.84 9.57
C GLU A 248 8.85 2.10 10.90
N PHE A 249 8.90 0.77 10.88
CA PHE A 249 8.77 -0.04 12.10
C PHE A 249 10.06 -0.76 12.52
N GLU A 250 10.97 -1.00 11.58
CA GLU A 250 12.21 -1.72 11.89
C GLU A 250 13.15 -0.89 12.78
N GLY A 251 13.98 -1.58 13.53
CA GLY A 251 15.00 -0.99 14.41
C GLY A 251 14.57 -0.81 15.85
N GLU A 252 13.32 -1.13 16.22
CA GLU A 252 12.80 -1.01 17.59
C GLU A 252 12.29 -2.36 18.09
N PHE A 253 12.89 -2.86 19.18
CA PHE A 253 12.39 -4.07 19.86
C PHE A 253 10.95 -3.84 20.38
N GLY A 254 10.09 -4.83 20.18
CA GLY A 254 8.69 -4.75 20.59
C GLY A 254 7.77 -3.98 19.63
N ALA A 255 8.29 -3.42 18.54
CA ALA A 255 7.48 -2.69 17.54
C ALA A 255 6.34 -3.55 17.00
N ARG A 256 6.57 -4.84 16.70
CA ARG A 256 5.53 -5.75 16.19
C ARG A 256 4.33 -5.86 17.13
N ALA A 257 4.56 -6.01 18.44
CA ALA A 257 3.48 -6.11 19.42
C ALA A 257 2.61 -4.84 19.46
N LEU A 258 3.26 -3.66 19.41
CA LEU A 258 2.57 -2.38 19.33
C LEU A 258 1.78 -2.25 18.04
N LEU A 259 2.35 -2.62 16.90
CA LEU A 259 1.68 -2.54 15.59
C LEU A 259 0.50 -3.51 15.51
N LYS A 260 0.59 -4.67 16.13
CA LYS A 260 -0.53 -5.60 16.28
C LYS A 260 -1.67 -5.00 17.12
N GLU A 261 -1.34 -4.28 18.21
CA GLU A 261 -2.32 -3.52 19.00
C GLU A 261 -3.01 -2.47 18.12
N ILE A 262 -2.24 -1.60 17.47
CA ILE A 262 -2.75 -0.49 16.63
C ILE A 262 -3.54 -1.00 15.44
N GLY A 263 -2.99 -1.98 14.72
CA GLY A 263 -3.63 -2.59 13.56
C GLY A 263 -4.94 -3.30 13.91
N GLY A 264 -4.98 -3.96 15.08
CA GLY A 264 -6.22 -4.54 15.61
C GLY A 264 -7.30 -3.49 15.88
N VAL A 265 -6.91 -2.32 16.42
CA VAL A 265 -7.85 -1.21 16.63
C VAL A 265 -8.32 -0.62 15.28
N LEU A 266 -7.43 -0.41 14.32
CA LEU A 266 -7.79 0.04 12.97
C LEU A 266 -8.81 -0.91 12.34
N LYS A 267 -8.52 -2.22 12.35
CA LYS A 267 -9.40 -3.27 11.80
C LYS A 267 -10.77 -3.30 12.45
N GLN A 268 -10.82 -3.08 13.77
CA GLN A 268 -12.08 -3.11 14.52
C GLN A 268 -12.89 -1.82 14.38
N ALA A 269 -12.21 -0.66 14.31
CA ALA A 269 -12.86 0.65 14.33
C ALA A 269 -13.33 1.12 12.95
N ASP A 270 -12.74 0.63 11.86
CA ASP A 270 -13.09 1.02 10.50
C ASP A 270 -14.23 0.14 9.95
N PRO A 271 -15.45 0.68 9.84
CA PRO A 271 -16.61 -0.10 9.40
C PRO A 271 -16.64 -0.37 7.90
N TYR A 272 -15.83 0.35 7.11
CA TYR A 272 -15.78 0.21 5.66
C TYR A 272 -14.69 -0.77 5.19
N GLY A 273 -13.73 -1.09 6.08
CA GLY A 273 -12.66 -2.02 5.78
C GLY A 273 -11.64 -1.48 4.79
N HIS A 274 -11.27 -0.19 4.90
CA HIS A 274 -10.20 0.38 4.06
C HIS A 274 -8.90 -0.39 4.24
N PRO A 275 -8.08 -0.49 3.18
CA PRO A 275 -6.80 -1.21 3.23
C PRO A 275 -5.86 -0.67 4.30
N ARG A 276 -5.20 -1.59 5.01
CA ARG A 276 -4.32 -1.33 6.16
C ARG A 276 -2.94 -1.92 5.92
N THR A 277 -1.93 -1.16 6.33
CA THR A 277 -0.53 -1.60 6.33
C THR A 277 0.27 -0.94 7.44
N SER A 278 1.54 -1.30 7.54
CA SER A 278 2.59 -0.50 8.18
C SER A 278 3.66 -0.18 7.17
N GLY A 279 4.18 1.03 7.19
CA GLY A 279 5.39 1.36 6.46
C GLY A 279 6.60 0.65 7.04
N ALA A 280 7.60 0.44 6.21
CA ALA A 280 8.82 -0.26 6.53
C ALA A 280 10.00 0.47 5.90
N ARG A 281 11.18 0.32 6.50
CA ARG A 281 12.44 0.72 5.87
C ARG A 281 12.84 -0.25 4.77
N ILE A 282 12.50 -1.52 4.92
CA ILE A 282 12.77 -2.57 3.94
C ILE A 282 11.47 -3.23 3.51
N THR A 283 10.80 -4.00 4.38
CA THR A 283 9.54 -4.69 4.08
C THR A 283 8.66 -4.83 5.31
N SER A 284 7.34 -4.66 5.12
CA SER A 284 6.36 -4.95 6.17
C SER A 284 5.76 -6.36 6.08
N ALA A 285 6.20 -7.19 5.14
CA ALA A 285 5.71 -8.56 4.99
C ALA A 285 5.75 -9.40 6.27
N PRO A 286 6.76 -9.26 7.18
CA PRO A 286 6.76 -9.98 8.47
C PRO A 286 5.54 -9.73 9.35
N LEU A 287 4.82 -8.63 9.15
CA LEU A 287 3.63 -8.27 9.93
C LEU A 287 2.33 -8.86 9.37
N LEU A 288 2.34 -9.45 8.18
CA LEU A 288 1.15 -10.04 7.53
C LEU A 288 0.54 -11.17 8.35
N ASP A 289 1.37 -11.97 9.01
CA ASP A 289 0.92 -13.10 9.86
C ASP A 289 0.08 -12.65 11.07
N ASP A 290 0.13 -11.39 11.45
CA ASP A 290 -0.70 -10.83 12.52
C ASP A 290 -2.16 -10.60 12.10
N GLY A 291 -2.48 -10.74 10.81
CA GLY A 291 -3.83 -10.78 10.26
C GLY A 291 -4.61 -9.47 10.32
N TRP A 292 -3.94 -8.32 10.46
CA TRP A 292 -4.57 -7.00 10.45
C TRP A 292 -4.28 -6.18 9.19
N MET A 293 -3.21 -6.51 8.46
CA MET A 293 -2.84 -5.85 7.21
C MET A 293 -3.56 -6.46 6.00
N ASP A 294 -3.79 -5.63 5.00
CA ASP A 294 -4.40 -6.00 3.73
C ASP A 294 -3.42 -5.87 2.55
N PHE A 295 -2.30 -5.21 2.75
CA PHE A 295 -1.21 -5.08 1.79
C PHE A 295 0.13 -4.88 2.50
N ALA A 296 1.23 -5.19 1.81
CA ALA A 296 2.58 -4.96 2.30
C ALA A 296 3.20 -3.71 1.69
N ALA A 297 4.04 -3.02 2.48
CA ALA A 297 4.80 -1.86 2.04
C ALA A 297 6.29 -2.15 2.00
N TYR A 298 6.98 -1.68 0.96
CA TYR A 298 8.42 -1.64 0.86
C TYR A 298 8.96 -0.22 1.01
N GLY A 299 10.14 -0.09 1.64
CA GLY A 299 10.87 1.16 1.78
C GLY A 299 12.26 1.09 1.13
N THR A 300 12.49 0.23 0.15
CA THR A 300 13.81 -0.04 -0.42
C THR A 300 13.78 -0.05 -1.95
N PRO A 301 14.88 0.39 -2.60
CA PRO A 301 15.05 0.24 -4.05
C PRO A 301 15.44 -1.20 -4.48
N ASP A 302 15.63 -2.13 -3.55
CA ASP A 302 16.00 -3.51 -3.84
C ASP A 302 14.77 -4.30 -4.30
N ASP A 303 14.71 -4.60 -5.57
CA ASP A 303 13.61 -5.29 -6.22
C ASP A 303 13.61 -6.81 -5.96
N GLN A 304 14.75 -7.43 -5.60
CA GLN A 304 14.82 -8.87 -5.33
C GLN A 304 13.94 -9.31 -4.16
N ILE A 305 13.79 -8.45 -3.15
CA ILE A 305 12.91 -8.70 -1.99
C ILE A 305 11.48 -8.84 -2.48
N GLY A 306 11.01 -7.86 -3.27
CA GLY A 306 9.67 -7.85 -3.82
C GLY A 306 9.40 -9.05 -4.72
N ALA A 307 10.31 -9.38 -5.61
CA ALA A 307 10.19 -10.53 -6.50
C ALA A 307 9.99 -11.86 -5.75
N ILE A 308 10.74 -12.06 -4.64
CA ILE A 308 10.63 -13.28 -3.84
C ILE A 308 9.37 -13.26 -2.97
N GLU A 309 9.11 -12.16 -2.25
CA GLU A 309 7.95 -12.08 -1.34
C GLU A 309 6.62 -12.11 -2.09
N HIS A 310 6.56 -11.59 -3.32
CA HIS A 310 5.38 -11.69 -4.18
C HIS A 310 4.97 -13.15 -4.44
N GLN A 311 5.94 -14.08 -4.55
CA GLN A 311 5.66 -15.50 -4.71
C GLN A 311 5.13 -16.17 -3.42
N LEU A 312 5.28 -15.53 -2.27
CA LEU A 312 5.01 -16.12 -0.95
C LEU A 312 3.73 -15.59 -0.31
N TYR A 313 3.31 -14.36 -0.62
CA TYR A 313 2.21 -13.67 0.06
C TYR A 313 1.14 -13.20 -0.93
N GLY A 314 -0.11 -13.54 -0.66
CA GLY A 314 -1.27 -13.19 -1.49
C GLY A 314 -1.89 -11.85 -1.09
N VAL A 315 -1.13 -10.78 -1.13
CA VAL A 315 -1.57 -9.40 -0.90
C VAL A 315 -0.92 -8.46 -1.89
N PRO A 316 -1.51 -7.30 -2.20
CA PRO A 316 -0.81 -6.29 -2.99
C PRO A 316 0.44 -5.77 -2.28
N PHE A 317 1.45 -5.38 -3.06
CA PHE A 317 2.69 -4.79 -2.58
C PHE A 317 2.83 -3.37 -3.10
N VAL A 318 3.18 -2.41 -2.22
CA VAL A 318 3.39 -1.00 -2.58
C VAL A 318 4.78 -0.56 -2.16
N ASN A 319 5.64 -0.26 -3.12
CA ASN A 319 6.99 0.25 -2.84
C ASN A 319 6.95 1.78 -2.65
N GLN A 320 7.17 2.21 -1.43
CA GLN A 320 7.17 3.60 -0.98
C GLN A 320 8.59 4.21 -0.93
N GLY A 321 9.60 3.43 -1.28
CA GLY A 321 11.01 3.80 -1.22
C GLY A 321 11.84 3.31 -2.41
N PHE A 322 11.21 3.00 -3.56
CA PHE A 322 11.93 2.53 -4.75
C PHE A 322 12.89 3.58 -5.30
N ALA A 323 12.50 4.86 -5.24
CA ALA A 323 13.32 5.98 -5.68
C ALA A 323 12.81 7.29 -5.05
N ARG A 324 13.73 8.24 -4.84
CA ARG A 324 13.42 9.64 -4.62
C ARG A 324 14.12 10.46 -5.70
N GLU A 325 13.37 11.27 -6.42
CA GLU A 325 13.94 12.09 -7.49
C GLU A 325 14.83 13.18 -6.89
N ASP A 326 16.08 13.22 -7.34
CA ASP A 326 17.05 14.25 -6.93
C ASP A 326 16.74 15.58 -7.61
N SER A 327 16.56 16.60 -6.80
CA SER A 327 16.36 18.00 -7.25
C SER A 327 17.64 18.72 -7.69
N GLY A 328 18.77 18.02 -7.75
CA GLY A 328 20.08 18.64 -8.01
C GLY A 328 20.77 19.24 -6.79
N ALA A 329 20.21 19.08 -5.59
CA ALA A 329 20.79 19.56 -4.33
C ALA A 329 21.93 18.66 -3.80
N GLY A 330 22.25 17.58 -4.53
CA GLY A 330 23.26 16.59 -4.18
C GLY A 330 22.67 15.31 -3.58
N LYS A 331 23.21 14.17 -3.99
CA LYS A 331 22.77 12.84 -3.54
C LYS A 331 23.02 12.69 -2.04
N SER A 332 21.97 12.52 -1.26
CA SER A 332 22.05 12.35 0.20
C SER A 332 21.86 10.90 0.66
N GLY A 333 21.51 9.99 -0.24
CA GLY A 333 21.31 8.58 0.10
C GLY A 333 21.05 7.65 -1.09
N PRO A 334 20.89 6.34 -0.86
CA PRO A 334 20.69 5.34 -1.91
C PRO A 334 19.36 5.48 -2.65
N HIS A 335 18.43 6.22 -2.09
CA HIS A 335 17.13 6.50 -2.70
C HIS A 335 17.16 7.69 -3.65
N ASP A 336 18.11 8.63 -3.48
CA ASP A 336 18.22 9.85 -4.27
C ASP A 336 18.86 9.56 -5.63
N VAL A 337 18.06 9.67 -6.69
CA VAL A 337 18.46 9.25 -8.04
C VAL A 337 18.01 10.25 -9.10
N ASP A 338 18.71 10.23 -10.24
CA ASP A 338 18.26 10.92 -11.44
C ASP A 338 17.00 10.26 -12.02
N SER A 339 16.36 10.95 -12.94
CA SER A 339 15.11 10.50 -13.56
C SER A 339 15.26 9.21 -14.40
N THR A 340 16.42 8.95 -14.98
CA THR A 340 16.70 7.71 -15.72
C THR A 340 16.78 6.52 -14.76
N THR A 341 17.53 6.64 -13.68
CA THR A 341 17.58 5.60 -12.64
C THR A 341 16.21 5.40 -11.98
N LEU A 342 15.45 6.49 -11.76
CA LEU A 342 14.07 6.39 -11.28
C LEU A 342 13.20 5.55 -12.22
N ARG A 343 13.28 5.81 -13.54
CA ARG A 343 12.54 5.04 -14.55
C ARG A 343 12.90 3.56 -14.51
N HIS A 344 14.21 3.23 -14.45
CA HIS A 344 14.66 1.84 -14.36
C HIS A 344 14.08 1.15 -13.13
N ARG A 345 14.14 1.78 -11.97
CA ARG A 345 13.59 1.23 -10.72
C ARG A 345 12.06 1.13 -10.74
N LEU A 346 11.38 2.08 -11.36
CA LEU A 346 9.92 2.07 -11.54
C LEU A 346 9.47 0.80 -12.30
N TRP A 347 10.07 0.58 -13.48
CA TRP A 347 9.74 -0.57 -14.31
C TRP A 347 10.12 -1.89 -13.65
N ASN A 348 11.31 -1.98 -13.06
CA ASN A 348 11.75 -3.19 -12.36
C ASN A 348 10.83 -3.52 -11.18
N ALA A 349 10.46 -2.54 -10.35
CA ALA A 349 9.54 -2.76 -9.24
C ALA A 349 8.18 -3.28 -9.70
N TYR A 350 7.60 -2.69 -10.74
CA TYR A 350 6.30 -3.13 -11.26
C TYR A 350 6.36 -4.56 -11.84
N LEU A 351 7.42 -4.88 -12.59
CA LEU A 351 7.57 -6.21 -13.19
C LEU A 351 7.90 -7.31 -12.16
N ASP A 352 8.29 -6.93 -10.97
CA ASP A 352 8.41 -7.81 -9.81
C ASP A 352 7.14 -7.83 -8.93
N GLY A 353 6.01 -7.32 -9.45
CA GLY A 353 4.69 -7.36 -8.81
C GLY A 353 4.43 -6.26 -7.78
N GLN A 354 5.14 -5.14 -7.85
CA GLN A 354 5.00 -4.03 -6.91
C GLN A 354 4.31 -2.83 -7.57
N TYR A 355 3.36 -2.23 -6.88
CA TYR A 355 2.92 -0.85 -7.15
C TYR A 355 3.89 0.12 -6.50
N VAL A 356 3.84 1.40 -6.88
CA VAL A 356 4.86 2.37 -6.46
C VAL A 356 4.27 3.65 -5.89
N THR A 357 5.00 4.28 -4.99
CA THR A 357 4.73 5.62 -4.46
C THR A 357 5.95 6.50 -4.69
N TYR A 358 5.80 7.48 -5.55
CA TYR A 358 6.82 8.42 -5.97
C TYR A 358 7.17 9.44 -4.89
N ASP A 359 8.43 9.82 -4.78
CA ASP A 359 8.91 10.85 -3.87
C ASP A 359 9.85 11.85 -4.58
N ASN A 360 9.54 13.15 -4.46
CA ASN A 360 10.42 14.26 -4.84
C ASN A 360 10.39 15.39 -3.80
N THR A 361 10.07 15.08 -2.55
CA THR A 361 9.87 16.06 -1.48
C THR A 361 11.13 16.88 -1.14
N GLY A 362 12.32 16.39 -1.52
CA GLY A 362 13.57 17.13 -1.42
C GLY A 362 13.71 18.31 -2.39
N SER A 363 12.85 18.38 -3.42
CA SER A 363 12.99 19.35 -4.50
C SER A 363 12.43 20.75 -4.18
N GLY A 364 11.61 20.87 -3.14
CA GLY A 364 10.87 22.12 -2.88
C GLY A 364 9.87 22.47 -4.01
N PRO A 365 9.04 23.51 -3.83
CA PRO A 365 8.15 23.95 -4.89
C PRO A 365 8.91 24.61 -6.06
N PRO A 366 8.44 24.49 -7.33
CA PRO A 366 7.21 23.81 -7.70
C PRO A 366 7.39 22.30 -7.87
N TYR A 367 6.53 21.51 -7.23
CA TYR A 367 6.54 20.03 -7.30
C TYR A 367 6.10 19.48 -8.68
N ALA A 368 5.46 20.31 -9.51
CA ALA A 368 4.90 19.91 -10.79
C ALA A 368 5.94 19.84 -11.91
N ASN A 369 5.69 18.96 -12.87
CA ASN A 369 6.47 18.84 -14.12
C ASN A 369 7.93 18.39 -13.95
N SER A 370 8.26 17.71 -12.86
CA SER A 370 9.57 17.10 -12.75
C SER A 370 9.73 15.97 -13.79
N PRO A 371 10.96 15.68 -14.25
CA PRO A 371 11.20 14.60 -15.19
C PRO A 371 10.67 13.24 -14.70
N GLY A 372 10.87 12.92 -13.41
CA GLY A 372 10.38 11.69 -12.80
C GLY A 372 8.86 11.60 -12.76
N ALA A 373 8.15 12.68 -12.42
CA ALA A 373 6.69 12.70 -12.45
C ALA A 373 6.13 12.48 -13.86
N LYS A 374 6.79 13.00 -14.90
CA LYS A 374 6.43 12.73 -16.31
C LYS A 374 6.61 11.25 -16.65
N MET A 375 7.68 10.61 -16.21
CA MET A 375 7.92 9.18 -16.42
C MET A 375 6.88 8.32 -15.69
N MET A 376 6.47 8.72 -14.48
CA MET A 376 5.36 8.10 -13.76
C MET A 376 4.06 8.19 -14.57
N THR A 377 3.77 9.36 -15.16
CA THR A 377 2.58 9.56 -16.01
C THR A 377 2.63 8.69 -17.26
N VAL A 378 3.78 8.60 -17.94
CA VAL A 378 3.97 7.73 -19.11
C VAL A 378 3.73 6.26 -18.75
N TRP A 379 4.30 5.81 -17.64
CA TRP A 379 4.11 4.46 -17.11
C TRP A 379 2.63 4.18 -16.79
N PHE A 380 1.96 5.12 -16.12
CA PHE A 380 0.54 5.00 -15.77
C PHE A 380 -0.36 4.94 -17.00
N ASP A 381 -0.10 5.80 -17.99
CA ASP A 381 -0.89 5.84 -19.22
C ASP A 381 -0.76 4.54 -20.01
N PHE A 382 0.47 4.05 -20.16
CA PHE A 382 0.70 2.77 -20.81
C PHE A 382 -0.03 1.63 -20.10
N LEU A 383 0.14 1.50 -18.79
CA LEU A 383 -0.48 0.39 -18.04
C LEU A 383 -2.01 0.52 -17.94
N SER A 384 -2.56 1.72 -17.93
CA SER A 384 -4.01 1.94 -17.95
C SER A 384 -4.67 1.38 -19.22
N ASP A 385 -3.91 1.23 -20.31
CA ASP A 385 -4.34 0.62 -21.55
C ASP A 385 -4.08 -0.90 -21.62
N THR A 386 -3.58 -1.51 -20.53
CA THR A 386 -3.34 -2.95 -20.39
C THR A 386 -4.36 -3.59 -19.43
N ARG A 387 -4.31 -4.91 -19.33
CA ARG A 387 -5.05 -5.66 -18.31
C ARG A 387 -4.25 -5.72 -16.99
N HIS A 388 -3.75 -4.58 -16.53
CA HIS A 388 -2.88 -4.46 -15.36
C HIS A 388 -3.40 -5.17 -14.09
N TRP A 389 -4.69 -5.45 -14.01
CA TRP A 389 -5.35 -6.14 -12.89
C TRP A 389 -5.25 -7.67 -12.92
N GLU A 390 -4.56 -8.22 -13.93
CA GLU A 390 -4.32 -9.65 -14.13
C GLU A 390 -2.90 -9.95 -14.59
N LEU A 391 -2.05 -8.92 -14.75
CA LEU A 391 -0.65 -9.11 -15.12
C LEU A 391 0.15 -9.52 -13.88
N GLU A 392 0.74 -10.72 -13.93
CA GLU A 392 1.59 -11.26 -12.87
C GLU A 392 3.03 -11.41 -13.35
N PRO A 393 4.05 -11.36 -12.46
CA PRO A 393 5.44 -11.62 -12.82
C PRO A 393 5.61 -12.89 -13.64
N TYR A 394 6.26 -12.77 -14.80
CA TYR A 394 6.43 -13.84 -15.77
C TYR A 394 7.91 -14.15 -15.98
N PHE A 395 8.27 -15.43 -15.93
CA PHE A 395 9.67 -15.88 -15.82
C PHE A 395 10.23 -16.55 -17.08
N ASP A 396 9.40 -16.93 -18.04
CA ASP A 396 9.86 -17.53 -19.30
C ASP A 396 10.31 -16.45 -20.32
N VAL A 397 11.21 -15.59 -19.85
CA VAL A 397 11.84 -14.50 -20.60
C VAL A 397 13.36 -14.52 -20.38
N ASP A 398 14.12 -14.21 -21.42
CA ASP A 398 15.57 -14.03 -21.36
C ASP A 398 15.95 -12.70 -22.03
N GLY A 399 16.79 -11.89 -21.41
CA GLY A 399 17.16 -10.55 -21.87
C GLY A 399 16.28 -9.40 -21.35
N GLY A 400 15.32 -9.67 -20.48
CA GLY A 400 14.44 -8.67 -19.85
C GLY A 400 13.73 -9.20 -18.62
N ARG A 401 12.82 -8.39 -18.07
CA ARG A 401 11.84 -8.79 -17.03
C ARG A 401 10.45 -8.65 -17.60
N ALA A 402 9.51 -9.49 -17.16
CA ALA A 402 8.16 -9.50 -17.72
C ALA A 402 7.07 -9.64 -16.66
N VAL A 403 5.91 -9.06 -16.97
CA VAL A 403 4.62 -9.47 -16.43
C VAL A 403 3.74 -9.98 -17.55
N ALA A 404 2.85 -10.92 -17.27
CA ALA A 404 1.98 -11.48 -18.27
C ALA A 404 0.61 -11.89 -17.72
N LEU A 405 -0.37 -11.87 -18.60
CA LEU A 405 -1.53 -12.73 -18.60
C LEU A 405 -1.31 -13.73 -19.73
N GLU A 406 -0.87 -14.92 -19.39
CA GLU A 406 -0.44 -15.93 -20.35
C GLU A 406 -1.45 -16.17 -21.47
N GLY A 407 -0.97 -16.30 -22.70
CA GLY A 407 -1.81 -16.45 -23.89
C GLY A 407 -2.56 -15.20 -24.35
N THR A 408 -2.49 -14.11 -23.60
CA THR A 408 -3.27 -12.89 -23.87
C THR A 408 -2.38 -11.65 -24.00
N GLU A 409 -1.58 -11.33 -22.99
CA GLU A 409 -0.81 -10.09 -22.93
C GLU A 409 0.50 -10.29 -22.17
N TYR A 410 1.58 -9.73 -22.72
CA TYR A 410 2.91 -9.76 -22.13
C TYR A 410 3.52 -8.38 -22.22
N VAL A 411 4.05 -7.90 -21.11
CA VAL A 411 4.79 -6.63 -21.02
C VAL A 411 6.20 -6.95 -20.54
N VAL A 412 7.20 -6.65 -21.35
CA VAL A 412 8.61 -6.96 -21.07
C VAL A 412 9.42 -5.68 -21.04
N TYR A 413 10.16 -5.46 -19.96
CA TYR A 413 11.09 -4.34 -19.85
C TYR A 413 12.53 -4.81 -20.07
N ILE A 414 13.22 -4.11 -20.95
CA ILE A 414 14.60 -4.35 -21.35
C ILE A 414 15.44 -3.15 -20.91
N GLU A 415 16.00 -3.21 -19.71
CA GLU A 415 16.81 -2.12 -19.13
C GLU A 415 18.09 -1.88 -19.95
N LYS A 416 18.70 -2.97 -20.42
CA LYS A 416 19.91 -2.91 -21.26
C LYS A 416 19.59 -3.53 -22.61
N PRO A 417 19.50 -2.71 -23.69
CA PRO A 417 19.16 -3.21 -25.00
C PRO A 417 20.05 -4.37 -25.43
N GLY A 418 19.42 -5.43 -25.91
CA GLY A 418 20.08 -6.66 -26.32
C GLY A 418 19.10 -7.65 -26.92
N PRO A 419 19.58 -8.88 -27.27
CA PRO A 419 18.69 -9.94 -27.70
C PRO A 419 17.69 -10.32 -26.62
N LEU A 420 16.43 -10.50 -27.01
CA LEU A 420 15.33 -10.92 -26.15
C LEU A 420 14.74 -12.23 -26.66
N GLU A 421 14.48 -13.15 -25.75
CA GLU A 421 13.67 -14.35 -25.97
C GLU A 421 12.49 -14.34 -25.00
N LEU A 422 11.28 -14.60 -25.52
CA LEU A 422 10.05 -14.68 -24.73
C LEU A 422 9.26 -15.92 -25.17
N LEU A 423 9.00 -16.82 -24.25
CA LEU A 423 8.07 -17.92 -24.50
C LEU A 423 6.65 -17.41 -24.31
N VAL A 424 5.75 -17.80 -25.20
CA VAL A 424 4.35 -17.40 -25.16
C VAL A 424 3.49 -18.61 -25.52
N GLU A 425 2.20 -18.58 -25.20
CA GLU A 425 1.29 -19.58 -25.75
C GLU A 425 1.20 -19.43 -27.29
N LYS A 426 0.98 -20.55 -27.97
CA LYS A 426 0.96 -20.59 -29.44
C LYS A 426 -0.24 -19.88 -30.04
N HIS A 427 -0.08 -18.60 -30.37
CA HIS A 427 -1.08 -17.75 -31.00
C HIS A 427 -0.47 -16.79 -32.02
N GLY A 428 -1.30 -15.96 -32.65
CA GLY A 428 -0.90 -14.76 -33.37
C GLY A 428 -0.89 -13.57 -32.39
N TYR A 429 0.13 -12.72 -32.50
CA TYR A 429 0.31 -11.56 -31.65
C TYR A 429 0.62 -10.29 -32.45
N ASP A 430 0.03 -9.18 -32.02
CA ASP A 430 0.50 -7.85 -32.34
C ASP A 430 1.64 -7.49 -31.40
N VAL A 431 2.67 -6.84 -31.92
CA VAL A 431 3.91 -6.52 -31.18
C VAL A 431 4.21 -5.04 -31.28
N TYR A 432 4.54 -4.42 -30.15
CA TYR A 432 4.83 -2.99 -30.07
C TYR A 432 6.10 -2.76 -29.25
N TRP A 433 6.95 -1.85 -29.72
CA TRP A 433 8.05 -1.30 -28.97
C TRP A 433 7.65 0.07 -28.43
N ILE A 434 7.84 0.29 -27.14
CA ILE A 434 7.47 1.54 -26.46
C ILE A 434 8.74 2.15 -25.84
N ASP A 435 8.96 3.42 -26.10
CA ASP A 435 9.96 4.21 -25.37
C ASP A 435 9.40 4.54 -23.97
N PRO A 436 9.97 4.03 -22.89
CA PRO A 436 9.45 4.23 -21.54
C PRO A 436 9.65 5.65 -20.99
N ALA A 437 10.41 6.52 -21.68
CA ALA A 437 10.59 7.91 -21.31
C ALA A 437 9.54 8.84 -21.91
N THR A 438 9.05 8.51 -23.12
CA THR A 438 8.13 9.36 -23.88
C THR A 438 6.74 8.77 -24.06
N GLY A 439 6.61 7.44 -23.97
CA GLY A 439 5.39 6.69 -24.29
C GLY A 439 5.18 6.49 -25.80
N GLU A 440 6.13 6.92 -26.64
CA GLU A 440 6.03 6.69 -28.07
C GLU A 440 6.03 5.19 -28.39
N SER A 441 5.04 4.75 -29.16
CA SER A 441 4.83 3.35 -29.51
C SER A 441 5.06 3.11 -31.00
N THR A 442 5.87 2.11 -31.31
CA THR A 442 6.16 1.68 -32.69
C THR A 442 5.67 0.25 -32.88
N LYS A 443 4.74 0.05 -33.81
CA LYS A 443 4.26 -1.28 -34.16
C LYS A 443 5.32 -2.06 -34.92
N ALA A 444 5.71 -3.23 -34.39
CA ALA A 444 6.60 -4.14 -35.04
C ALA A 444 5.85 -5.14 -35.96
N LYS A 445 6.60 -6.02 -36.63
CA LYS A 445 6.00 -7.11 -37.40
C LYS A 445 5.23 -8.06 -36.49
N ARG A 446 4.02 -8.46 -36.91
CA ARG A 446 3.24 -9.49 -36.25
C ARG A 446 4.05 -10.77 -36.06
N PHE A 447 3.84 -11.39 -34.92
CA PHE A 447 4.45 -12.67 -34.57
C PHE A 447 3.36 -13.76 -34.50
N SER A 448 3.69 -14.96 -34.94
CA SER A 448 2.82 -16.14 -34.75
C SER A 448 3.68 -17.33 -34.37
N GLY A 449 3.39 -17.92 -33.25
CA GLY A 449 4.16 -19.04 -32.68
C GLY A 449 4.08 -19.07 -31.16
N ASP A 450 5.04 -19.78 -30.57
CA ASP A 450 5.18 -19.98 -29.12
C ASP A 450 6.54 -19.47 -28.59
N HIS A 451 7.42 -18.99 -29.46
CA HIS A 451 8.74 -18.50 -29.11
C HIS A 451 9.04 -17.20 -29.88
N PHE A 452 8.93 -16.08 -29.21
CA PHE A 452 9.29 -14.77 -29.75
C PHE A 452 10.77 -14.51 -29.54
N THR A 453 11.45 -14.04 -30.57
CA THR A 453 12.80 -13.52 -30.52
C THR A 453 12.85 -12.14 -31.16
N GLY A 454 13.56 -11.21 -30.55
CA GLY A 454 13.66 -9.85 -31.06
C GLY A 454 14.80 -9.07 -30.45
N THR A 455 14.98 -7.87 -30.98
CA THR A 455 15.89 -6.85 -30.42
C THR A 455 15.16 -5.53 -30.42
N PRO A 456 15.43 -4.64 -29.44
CA PRO A 456 14.91 -3.28 -29.45
C PRO A 456 15.25 -2.54 -30.75
N PRO A 457 14.49 -1.50 -31.10
CA PRO A 457 14.74 -0.68 -32.29
C PRO A 457 16.13 -0.08 -32.37
N ASP A 458 16.70 0.28 -31.23
CA ASP A 458 18.07 0.76 -31.09
C ASP A 458 18.66 0.44 -29.70
N ASN A 459 19.92 0.85 -29.47
CA ASN A 459 20.67 0.60 -28.25
C ASN A 459 20.91 1.89 -27.43
N SER A 460 20.18 2.97 -27.70
CA SER A 460 20.44 4.27 -27.06
C SER A 460 19.86 4.38 -25.64
N HIS A 461 18.81 3.62 -25.36
CA HIS A 461 18.11 3.63 -24.06
C HIS A 461 17.38 2.30 -23.81
N ASP A 462 16.75 2.19 -22.66
CA ASP A 462 15.87 1.10 -22.26
C ASP A 462 14.56 1.06 -23.08
N TRP A 463 13.95 -0.11 -23.19
CA TRP A 463 12.75 -0.33 -24.00
C TRP A 463 11.70 -1.15 -23.27
N VAL A 464 10.43 -0.95 -23.63
CA VAL A 464 9.32 -1.84 -23.28
C VAL A 464 8.83 -2.54 -24.54
N LEU A 465 8.73 -3.87 -24.46
CA LEU A 465 8.06 -4.68 -25.47
C LEU A 465 6.67 -5.05 -24.96
N HIS A 466 5.65 -4.76 -25.76
CA HIS A 466 4.26 -5.11 -25.51
C HIS A 466 3.79 -6.11 -26.56
N VAL A 467 3.47 -7.33 -26.14
CA VAL A 467 3.00 -8.43 -27.00
C VAL A 467 1.56 -8.74 -26.62
N VAL A 468 0.65 -8.55 -27.54
CA VAL A 468 -0.80 -8.67 -27.30
C VAL A 468 -1.39 -9.64 -28.31
N ARG A 469 -2.25 -10.54 -27.85
CA ARG A 469 -2.96 -11.47 -28.72
C ARG A 469 -3.67 -10.73 -29.85
N GLU A 470 -3.54 -11.21 -31.08
CA GLU A 470 -4.05 -10.57 -32.28
C GLU A 470 -5.54 -10.21 -32.15
N GLY A 471 -5.88 -8.97 -32.49
CA GLY A 471 -7.24 -8.44 -32.42
C GLY A 471 -7.75 -8.06 -31.02
N HIS A 472 -6.92 -8.15 -29.98
CA HIS A 472 -7.31 -7.85 -28.60
C HIS A 472 -6.95 -6.45 -28.12
N MET A 473 -6.02 -5.74 -28.79
CA MET A 473 -5.53 -4.43 -28.35
C MET A 473 -6.65 -3.37 -28.16
N GLU A 474 -7.61 -3.30 -29.10
CA GLU A 474 -8.69 -2.31 -29.03
C GLU A 474 -9.87 -2.75 -28.14
N SER A 475 -10.02 -4.04 -27.91
CA SER A 475 -11.16 -4.60 -27.18
C SER A 475 -10.85 -4.92 -25.72
N MET A 476 -9.57 -4.97 -25.34
CA MET A 476 -9.11 -5.52 -24.06
C MET A 476 -9.73 -4.80 -22.87
N ASN A 477 -9.77 -3.47 -22.87
CA ASN A 477 -10.34 -2.69 -21.78
C ASN A 477 -11.86 -2.53 -21.85
N ARG A 478 -12.50 -2.80 -23.00
CA ARG A 478 -13.94 -2.57 -23.22
C ARG A 478 -14.80 -3.82 -23.02
N SER A 479 -14.26 -4.99 -23.32
CA SER A 479 -15.03 -6.24 -23.32
C SER A 479 -14.60 -7.24 -22.25
N TYR A 480 -13.50 -6.97 -21.57
CA TYR A 480 -13.00 -7.89 -20.56
C TYR A 480 -13.64 -7.67 -19.20
N LYS A 481 -13.95 -8.76 -18.54
CA LYS A 481 -14.72 -8.80 -17.30
C LYS A 481 -13.77 -9.08 -16.16
N PHE A 482 -13.36 -8.04 -15.43
CA PHE A 482 -12.63 -8.23 -14.20
C PHE A 482 -13.61 -8.72 -13.11
N ASP A 483 -13.48 -9.97 -12.70
CA ASP A 483 -14.09 -10.50 -11.49
C ASP A 483 -13.02 -11.14 -10.62
N SER A 484 -12.56 -10.40 -9.62
CA SER A 484 -11.49 -10.83 -8.71
C SER A 484 -11.79 -12.09 -7.89
N ARG A 485 -13.01 -12.62 -8.00
CA ARG A 485 -13.41 -13.88 -7.35
C ARG A 485 -13.16 -15.10 -8.23
N GLU A 486 -12.98 -14.91 -9.54
CA GLU A 486 -12.88 -15.99 -10.52
C GLU A 486 -11.45 -16.44 -10.81
N TYR A 487 -10.45 -15.69 -10.33
CA TYR A 487 -9.03 -15.96 -10.57
C TYR A 487 -8.27 -16.17 -9.26
N PRO A 488 -8.43 -17.35 -8.62
CA PRO A 488 -7.60 -17.68 -7.47
C PRO A 488 -6.17 -17.93 -7.98
N LEU A 489 -5.25 -17.06 -7.59
CA LEU A 489 -3.82 -17.32 -7.77
C LEU A 489 -3.37 -18.37 -6.76
N GLU A 490 -2.53 -19.31 -7.20
CA GLU A 490 -1.90 -20.28 -6.33
C GLU A 490 -0.52 -19.78 -5.90
N LEU A 491 -0.40 -19.44 -4.62
CA LEU A 491 0.90 -19.10 -4.03
C LEU A 491 1.80 -20.34 -3.96
N GLN A 492 3.10 -20.11 -4.09
CA GLN A 492 4.05 -21.19 -3.91
C GLN A 492 4.07 -21.66 -2.45
N GLN A 493 3.83 -22.96 -2.26
CA GLN A 493 4.10 -23.62 -0.99
C GLN A 493 5.60 -23.93 -0.91
N VAL A 494 6.32 -23.16 -0.13
CA VAL A 494 7.76 -23.30 0.01
C VAL A 494 8.07 -24.22 1.18
N GLU A 495 8.65 -25.38 0.87
CA GLU A 495 9.13 -26.33 1.87
C GLU A 495 10.45 -25.83 2.49
N ILE A 496 10.52 -25.84 3.83
CA ILE A 496 11.73 -25.47 4.57
C ILE A 496 12.71 -26.64 4.54
N ASN A 497 13.97 -26.39 4.17
CA ASN A 497 15.03 -27.40 4.02
C ASN A 497 14.60 -28.63 3.21
N PRO A 498 14.08 -28.48 1.99
CA PRO A 498 13.68 -29.64 1.19
C PRO A 498 14.88 -30.52 0.83
N PRO A 499 14.67 -31.82 0.56
CA PRO A 499 15.77 -32.77 0.33
C PRO A 499 16.67 -32.44 -0.85
N LYS A 500 16.20 -31.62 -1.79
CA LYS A 500 16.91 -31.27 -3.03
C LYS A 500 16.87 -29.76 -3.26
N VAL A 501 17.77 -29.03 -2.60
CA VAL A 501 18.00 -27.60 -2.85
C VAL A 501 19.22 -27.46 -3.77
N PRO A 502 19.17 -26.59 -4.80
CA PRO A 502 20.30 -26.45 -5.74
C PRO A 502 21.44 -25.55 -5.22
N PHE A 503 21.42 -25.16 -3.96
CA PHE A 503 22.42 -24.29 -3.32
C PHE A 503 22.62 -24.64 -1.83
N GLU A 504 23.68 -24.10 -1.25
CA GLU A 504 23.99 -24.21 0.18
C GLU A 504 24.47 -22.88 0.76
N ILE A 505 24.31 -22.70 2.09
CA ILE A 505 24.88 -21.57 2.84
C ILE A 505 26.34 -21.89 3.16
N GLN A 506 27.28 -21.16 2.56
CA GLN A 506 28.72 -21.25 2.87
C GLN A 506 29.12 -20.36 4.04
N GLN A 507 28.56 -19.17 4.14
CA GLN A 507 28.76 -18.20 5.24
C GLN A 507 27.39 -17.71 5.70
N PRO A 508 27.21 -17.40 7.01
CA PRO A 508 28.18 -17.51 8.10
C PRO A 508 28.46 -18.95 8.55
N THR A 509 29.64 -19.17 9.16
CA THR A 509 30.07 -20.48 9.69
C THR A 509 30.18 -20.54 11.21
N GLY A 510 30.18 -19.40 11.88
CA GLY A 510 30.29 -19.28 13.34
C GLY A 510 29.23 -18.36 13.92
N ASP A 511 29.31 -18.10 15.22
CA ASP A 511 28.40 -17.23 15.94
C ASP A 511 28.39 -15.82 15.38
N LEU A 512 27.25 -15.16 15.47
CA LEU A 512 27.01 -13.80 15.02
C LEU A 512 27.15 -12.84 16.20
N ALA A 513 27.72 -11.67 15.97
CA ALA A 513 27.85 -10.62 16.98
C ALA A 513 27.22 -9.31 16.49
N LEU A 514 26.44 -8.65 17.34
CA LEU A 514 25.86 -7.33 17.03
C LEU A 514 26.93 -6.24 16.83
N SER A 515 28.10 -6.44 17.42
CA SER A 515 29.20 -5.46 17.36
C SER A 515 29.98 -5.40 16.06
N ARG A 516 29.70 -6.30 15.11
CA ARG A 516 30.44 -6.39 13.84
C ARG A 516 29.60 -6.97 12.70
N PRO A 517 29.81 -6.50 11.45
CA PRO A 517 29.21 -7.11 10.28
C PRO A 517 29.60 -8.60 10.15
N ALA A 518 28.65 -9.43 9.73
CA ALA A 518 28.86 -10.84 9.46
C ALA A 518 28.92 -11.09 7.94
N PRO A 519 29.88 -11.87 7.44
CA PRO A 519 29.89 -12.26 6.03
C PRO A 519 28.78 -13.26 5.73
N TYR A 520 28.20 -13.15 4.55
CA TYR A 520 27.28 -14.16 4.00
C TYR A 520 27.73 -14.58 2.60
N ALA A 521 27.53 -15.84 2.27
CA ALA A 521 27.79 -16.39 0.94
C ALA A 521 26.97 -17.65 0.68
N THR A 522 26.55 -17.80 -0.57
CA THR A 522 25.92 -19.00 -1.10
C THR A 522 26.85 -19.74 -2.04
N LYS A 523 26.56 -21.02 -2.28
CA LYS A 523 27.18 -21.80 -3.35
C LYS A 523 26.13 -22.60 -4.08
N ILE A 524 26.09 -22.46 -5.40
CA ILE A 524 25.26 -23.32 -6.26
C ILE A 524 25.86 -24.73 -6.23
N THR A 525 25.07 -25.70 -5.77
CA THR A 525 25.48 -27.13 -5.73
C THR A 525 25.07 -27.89 -6.97
N ARG A 526 24.07 -27.36 -7.71
CA ARG A 526 23.61 -27.95 -8.98
C ARG A 526 23.38 -26.84 -10.00
N ALA A 527 24.33 -26.74 -10.95
CA ALA A 527 24.23 -25.80 -12.06
C ALA A 527 23.25 -26.32 -13.12
N THR A 528 22.24 -25.51 -13.45
CA THR A 528 21.27 -25.75 -14.53
C THR A 528 21.00 -24.44 -15.24
N ARG A 529 20.23 -24.44 -16.36
CA ARG A 529 19.78 -23.17 -16.99
C ARG A 529 19.01 -22.30 -15.96
N ALA A 530 18.11 -22.89 -15.18
CA ALA A 530 17.31 -22.19 -14.20
C ALA A 530 18.12 -21.57 -13.04
N THR A 531 19.26 -22.15 -12.66
CA THR A 531 20.11 -21.63 -11.56
C THR A 531 21.21 -20.68 -12.03
N ARG A 532 21.29 -20.33 -13.33
CA ARG A 532 22.28 -19.36 -13.85
C ARG A 532 22.00 -17.94 -13.35
N SER A 533 20.73 -17.61 -13.20
CA SER A 533 20.28 -16.34 -12.63
C SER A 533 19.38 -16.65 -11.45
N MET A 534 19.83 -16.34 -10.24
CA MET A 534 19.05 -16.52 -9.02
C MET A 534 18.96 -15.21 -8.26
N SER A 535 17.78 -14.92 -7.76
CA SER A 535 17.53 -13.86 -6.77
C SER A 535 17.64 -14.44 -5.36
N TRP A 536 18.18 -13.67 -4.43
CA TRP A 536 18.50 -14.14 -3.09
C TRP A 536 17.95 -13.18 -2.04
N LEU A 537 17.28 -13.75 -1.03
CA LEU A 537 16.80 -13.02 0.14
C LEU A 537 17.25 -13.75 1.40
N TRP A 538 18.04 -13.05 2.22
CA TRP A 538 18.47 -13.50 3.53
C TRP A 538 17.64 -12.85 4.60
N THR A 539 17.07 -13.65 5.49
CA THR A 539 16.29 -13.15 6.62
C THR A 539 16.82 -13.74 7.93
N GLY A 540 16.64 -13.00 9.01
CA GLY A 540 16.97 -13.43 10.36
C GLY A 540 15.76 -13.30 11.28
N GLU A 541 15.55 -14.29 12.13
CA GLU A 541 14.48 -14.31 13.11
C GLU A 541 15.01 -14.88 14.42
N VAL A 542 14.54 -14.33 15.56
CA VAL A 542 14.71 -14.96 16.89
C VAL A 542 13.35 -15.53 17.29
N PRO A 543 13.08 -16.82 17.04
CA PRO A 543 11.75 -17.41 17.19
C PRO A 543 11.17 -17.28 18.60
N ALA A 544 12.04 -17.31 19.63
CA ALA A 544 11.63 -17.17 21.03
C ALA A 544 11.02 -15.80 21.36
N GLU A 545 11.35 -14.76 20.60
CA GLU A 545 10.90 -13.38 20.85
C GLU A 545 9.68 -12.97 20.01
N ALA A 546 9.31 -13.78 19.03
CA ALA A 546 8.14 -13.54 18.16
C ALA A 546 8.08 -12.14 17.51
N GLN A 547 9.24 -11.52 17.25
CA GLN A 547 9.33 -10.19 16.59
C GLN A 547 9.15 -10.27 15.07
N GLY A 548 9.07 -11.49 14.51
CA GLY A 548 9.10 -11.75 13.09
C GLY A 548 10.50 -11.63 12.50
N TYR A 549 10.64 -12.00 11.24
CA TYR A 549 11.93 -11.92 10.59
C TYR A 549 12.32 -10.46 10.25
N ARG A 550 13.63 -10.26 10.04
CA ARG A 550 14.19 -9.06 9.41
C ARG A 550 14.97 -9.46 8.18
N VAL A 551 14.93 -8.63 7.15
CA VAL A 551 15.83 -8.79 6.01
C VAL A 551 17.25 -8.48 6.48
N LEU A 552 18.16 -9.41 6.23
CA LEU A 552 19.58 -9.26 6.52
C LEU A 552 20.34 -8.74 5.30
N ALA A 553 20.07 -9.31 4.14
CA ALA A 553 20.74 -8.98 2.89
C ALA A 553 19.99 -9.55 1.68
N THR A 554 20.40 -9.09 0.50
CA THR A 554 20.08 -9.68 -0.81
C THR A 554 21.37 -10.02 -1.57
N GLY A 555 21.25 -10.86 -2.59
CA GLY A 555 22.39 -11.29 -3.39
C GLY A 555 23.12 -12.53 -2.84
N ALA A 556 24.06 -13.01 -3.65
CA ALA A 556 24.73 -14.29 -3.39
C ALA A 556 25.82 -14.23 -2.30
N GLN A 557 26.40 -13.06 -2.07
CA GLN A 557 27.48 -12.84 -1.09
C GLN A 557 27.63 -11.38 -0.70
N GLY A 558 28.14 -11.14 0.50
CA GLY A 558 28.38 -9.79 1.04
C GLY A 558 28.56 -9.81 2.55
N THR A 559 28.20 -8.71 3.20
CA THR A 559 28.14 -8.58 4.65
C THR A 559 26.81 -8.01 5.10
N PHE A 560 26.32 -8.41 6.27
CA PHE A 560 25.14 -7.80 6.90
C PHE A 560 25.44 -7.48 8.37
N GLU A 561 24.72 -6.51 8.90
CA GLU A 561 24.72 -6.20 10.34
C GLU A 561 23.56 -6.97 11.00
N PRO A 562 23.83 -7.81 12.04
CA PRO A 562 22.75 -8.51 12.72
C PRO A 562 21.80 -7.53 13.39
N PRO A 563 20.45 -7.65 13.18
CA PRO A 563 19.49 -6.70 13.72
C PRO A 563 19.35 -6.80 15.24
N ALA A 564 19.60 -5.70 15.94
CA ALA A 564 19.52 -5.64 17.41
C ALA A 564 18.07 -5.66 17.95
N ASP A 565 17.08 -5.39 17.09
CA ASP A 565 15.67 -5.34 17.47
C ASP A 565 14.96 -6.70 17.45
N LEU A 566 15.69 -7.79 17.16
CA LEU A 566 15.13 -9.14 17.17
C LEU A 566 15.05 -9.80 18.53
N ALA A 567 15.89 -9.40 19.49
CA ALA A 567 15.89 -10.00 20.83
C ALA A 567 15.98 -8.94 21.95
N SER A 568 15.35 -9.24 23.09
CA SER A 568 15.41 -8.41 24.29
C SER A 568 16.68 -8.67 25.09
N ASP A 569 17.19 -9.91 25.06
CA ASP A 569 18.36 -10.36 25.82
C ASP A 569 19.31 -11.19 24.94
N TYR A 570 20.59 -11.25 25.34
CA TYR A 570 21.65 -11.95 24.61
C TYR A 570 22.51 -12.76 25.54
N PRO A 571 23.05 -13.94 25.13
CA PRO A 571 22.95 -14.49 23.76
C PRO A 571 21.57 -15.05 23.45
N ALA A 572 21.18 -14.96 22.15
CA ALA A 572 19.93 -15.51 21.63
C ALA A 572 20.20 -16.45 20.45
N VAL A 573 19.28 -17.35 20.14
CA VAL A 573 19.37 -18.16 18.93
C VAL A 573 18.66 -17.45 17.81
N MET A 574 19.40 -17.07 16.77
CA MET A 574 18.86 -16.50 15.54
C MET A 574 18.78 -17.58 14.45
N LEU A 575 17.62 -17.73 13.88
CA LEU A 575 17.40 -18.53 12.67
C LEU A 575 17.67 -17.66 11.46
N VAL A 576 18.69 -17.99 10.68
CA VAL A 576 18.94 -17.37 9.38
C VAL A 576 18.26 -18.22 8.32
N ARG A 577 17.35 -17.63 7.57
CA ARG A 577 16.67 -18.24 6.43
C ARG A 577 17.16 -17.63 5.15
N LEU A 578 17.56 -18.47 4.21
CA LEU A 578 17.92 -18.11 2.85
C LEU A 578 16.82 -18.54 1.90
N TYR A 579 16.23 -17.59 1.21
CA TYR A 579 15.38 -17.85 0.04
C TYR A 579 16.21 -17.67 -1.23
N GLY A 580 16.14 -18.65 -2.12
CA GLY A 580 16.72 -18.57 -3.45
C GLY A 580 15.64 -18.81 -4.50
N MET A 581 15.33 -17.77 -5.30
CA MET A 581 14.41 -17.88 -6.44
C MET A 581 15.20 -18.09 -7.72
N ASN A 582 14.89 -19.14 -8.45
CA ASN A 582 15.54 -19.44 -9.73
C ASN A 582 14.92 -18.63 -10.89
N ALA A 583 15.52 -18.73 -12.07
CA ALA A 583 15.08 -18.02 -13.27
C ALA A 583 13.64 -18.35 -13.73
N ASN A 584 13.03 -19.39 -13.18
CA ASN A 584 11.65 -19.79 -13.47
C ASN A 584 10.68 -19.40 -12.33
N GLY A 585 11.07 -18.48 -11.45
CA GLY A 585 10.25 -18.03 -10.34
C GLY A 585 10.08 -19.03 -9.19
N LYS A 586 10.72 -20.20 -9.25
CA LYS A 586 10.62 -21.20 -8.18
C LYS A 586 11.50 -20.83 -7.01
N VAL A 587 10.89 -20.68 -5.82
CA VAL A 587 11.56 -20.37 -4.56
C VAL A 587 11.92 -21.63 -3.80
N TYR A 588 13.12 -21.67 -3.25
CA TYR A 588 13.63 -22.70 -2.33
C TYR A 588 14.11 -22.03 -1.05
N THR A 589 14.07 -22.74 0.09
CA THR A 589 14.54 -22.20 1.37
C THR A 589 15.53 -23.14 2.07
N ILE A 590 16.48 -22.54 2.77
CA ILE A 590 17.35 -23.22 3.74
C ILE A 590 17.36 -22.42 5.04
N ASP A 591 17.17 -23.11 6.16
CA ASP A 591 17.28 -22.55 7.50
C ASP A 591 18.56 -23.04 8.18
N LYS A 592 19.23 -22.12 8.88
CA LYS A 592 20.39 -22.43 9.72
C LYS A 592 20.39 -21.59 10.98
N ALA A 593 20.55 -22.24 12.14
CA ALA A 593 20.59 -21.57 13.42
C ALA A 593 22.00 -21.11 13.80
N PHE A 594 22.10 -19.92 14.40
CA PHE A 594 23.33 -19.30 14.87
C PHE A 594 23.13 -18.74 16.28
N GLN A 595 24.19 -18.72 17.10
CA GLN A 595 24.19 -17.93 18.33
C GLN A 595 24.39 -16.46 17.95
N LEU A 596 23.55 -15.59 18.50
CA LEU A 596 23.63 -14.14 18.35
C LEU A 596 24.02 -13.53 19.70
N ALA A 597 25.17 -12.84 19.75
CA ALA A 597 25.74 -12.21 20.93
C ALA A 597 25.92 -10.70 20.75
N LYS A 598 26.09 -9.98 21.86
CA LYS A 598 26.40 -8.53 21.84
C LYS A 598 27.76 -8.23 21.26
#